data_58468d1d7c5e039985633df9a981b749
#
_entry.id   58468d1d7c5e039985633df9a981b749
#
_cell.length_a   1.000
_cell.length_b   1.000
_cell.length_c   1.000
_cell.angle_alpha   90.00
_cell.angle_beta   90.00
_cell.angle_gamma   90.00
#
_symmetry.space_group_name_H-M   'P 1'
#
loop_
_entity.id
_entity.type
_entity.pdbx_description
1 polymer ?
#
loop_
_entity_poly.entity_id
_entity_poly.type
_entity_poly.pdbx_seq_one_letter_code
_entity_poly.pdbx_strand_id
1 'polypeptide(L)'
;QRSSSGRNQPVRSFVDRRVLHGRRHTATLTAEEAKERTIQMLNLYADFCEEVLAIPVIKGQKTEKEKFAGAEATYTIESLMHDGKALQSGTSHNFGDGFARAFGIQYTDKNNQLQYVHQTSWGMTTRMMVL
;
A
#
# COMPACT_ATOMS: atom_id res chain seq x y z
N GLN A 1 16.12 -24.27 4.23
CA GLN A 1 16.47 -24.39 3.66
C GLN A 1 17.10 -24.04 2.83
N ARG A 2 17.57 -24.02 2.45
CA ARG A 2 18.27 -23.79 1.83
C ARG A 2 18.73 -24.08 0.99
N SER A 3 18.67 -23.83 0.67
CA SER A 3 19.17 -24.19 0.02
C SER A 3 20.09 -24.34 -0.82
N SER A 4 20.47 -25.08 -1.07
CA SER A 4 21.53 -25.47 -1.94
C SER A 4 21.55 -24.71 -3.25
N SER A 5 20.42 -24.52 -3.81
CA SER A 5 20.31 -23.78 -5.05
C SER A 5 20.66 -22.32 -4.90
N GLY A 6 20.65 -21.86 -3.68
CA GLY A 6 20.87 -20.44 -3.42
C GLY A 6 22.27 -19.95 -3.77
N ARG A 7 23.22 -20.85 -3.84
CA ARG A 7 24.60 -20.46 -4.04
C ARG A 7 24.86 -19.61 -5.27
N ASN A 8 24.07 -19.83 -6.29
CA ASN A 8 24.28 -19.16 -7.55
C ASN A 8 23.49 -17.88 -7.70
N GLN A 9 22.69 -17.55 -6.71
CA GLN A 9 21.80 -16.41 -6.85
C GLN A 9 21.62 -15.69 -5.52
N PRO A 10 22.66 -15.03 -5.07
CA PRO A 10 22.60 -14.35 -3.78
C PRO A 10 21.52 -13.27 -3.72
N VAL A 11 21.33 -12.53 -4.79
CA VAL A 11 20.30 -11.49 -4.85
C VAL A 11 18.92 -12.11 -4.76
N ARG A 12 18.69 -13.15 -5.51
CA ARG A 12 17.40 -13.86 -5.47
C ARG A 12 17.14 -14.41 -4.07
N SER A 13 18.14 -15.02 -3.49
CA SER A 13 18.03 -15.55 -2.14
C SER A 13 17.67 -14.44 -1.15
N PHE A 14 18.28 -13.27 -1.29
CA PHE A 14 17.97 -12.13 -0.45
C PHE A 14 16.51 -11.72 -0.60
N VAL A 15 16.02 -11.58 -1.82
CA VAL A 15 14.64 -11.19 -2.10
C VAL A 15 13.68 -12.22 -1.54
N ASP A 16 13.94 -13.49 -1.77
CA ASP A 16 13.04 -14.56 -1.34
C ASP A 16 12.97 -14.71 0.17
N ARG A 17 14.05 -14.44 0.85
CA ARG A 17 14.13 -14.64 2.30
C ARG A 17 13.88 -13.38 3.11
N ARG A 18 14.11 -12.21 2.53
CA ARG A 18 14.18 -10.97 3.30
C ARG A 18 13.27 -9.90 2.75
N VAL A 19 12.25 -10.29 2.03
CA VAL A 19 11.24 -9.33 1.62
C VAL A 19 10.46 -8.91 2.85
N LEU A 20 10.52 -7.63 3.16
CA LEU A 20 9.81 -7.06 4.29
C LEU A 20 8.67 -6.20 3.78
N HIS A 21 7.55 -6.28 4.46
CA HIS A 21 6.40 -5.44 4.21
C HIS A 21 6.13 -4.60 5.44
N GLY A 22 6.16 -3.28 5.25
CA GLY A 22 5.66 -2.37 6.27
C GLY A 22 4.27 -1.94 5.88
N ARG A 23 3.31 -2.09 6.77
CA ARG A 23 1.93 -1.67 6.52
C ARG A 23 1.38 -0.94 7.72
N ARG A 24 0.68 0.15 7.43
CA ARG A 24 0.06 0.96 8.46
C ARG A 24 -1.41 1.15 8.16
N HIS A 25 -2.16 1.37 9.22
CA HIS A 25 -3.59 1.61 9.15
C HIS A 25 -3.92 2.89 9.89
N THR A 26 -4.88 3.65 9.36
CA THR A 26 -5.42 4.80 10.08
C THR A 26 -6.93 4.80 9.99
N ALA A 27 -7.53 5.48 10.96
CA ALA A 27 -8.96 5.75 10.98
C ALA A 27 -9.15 7.26 10.95
N THR A 28 -10.02 7.74 10.08
CA THR A 28 -10.34 9.15 9.94
C THR A 28 -11.83 9.37 10.15
N LEU A 29 -12.21 10.60 10.41
CA LEU A 29 -13.59 10.92 10.74
C LEU A 29 -14.48 11.04 9.51
N THR A 30 -13.92 11.48 8.39
CA THR A 30 -14.71 11.72 7.18
C THR A 30 -14.14 10.96 5.98
N ALA A 31 -15.00 10.75 4.98
CA ALA A 31 -14.59 10.11 3.73
C ALA A 31 -13.55 10.96 2.99
N GLU A 32 -13.68 12.28 3.05
CA GLU A 32 -12.74 13.18 2.38
C GLU A 32 -11.35 13.08 3.00
N GLU A 33 -11.25 13.06 4.33
CA GLU A 33 -9.99 12.88 5.02
C GLU A 33 -9.34 11.54 4.67
N ALA A 34 -10.14 10.48 4.58
CA ALA A 34 -9.63 9.17 4.19
C ALA A 34 -9.05 9.20 2.79
N LYS A 35 -9.75 9.82 1.85
CA LYS A 35 -9.29 9.94 0.47
C LYS A 35 -8.00 10.76 0.38
N GLU A 36 -7.95 11.89 1.07
CA GLU A 36 -6.75 12.74 1.11
C GLU A 36 -5.56 11.97 1.70
N ARG A 37 -5.77 11.24 2.77
CA ARG A 37 -4.70 10.44 3.39
C ARG A 37 -4.21 9.37 2.45
N THR A 38 -5.10 8.70 1.73
CA THR A 38 -4.75 7.66 0.77
C THR A 38 -3.84 8.23 -0.32
N ILE A 39 -4.22 9.35 -0.90
CA ILE A 39 -3.45 10.01 -1.95
C ILE A 39 -2.14 10.58 -1.39
N GLN A 40 -2.17 11.16 -0.21
CA GLN A 40 -0.99 11.72 0.44
C GLN A 40 0.09 10.64 0.65
N MET A 41 -0.31 9.47 1.14
CA MET A 41 0.64 8.40 1.38
C MET A 41 1.16 7.79 0.08
N LEU A 42 0.33 7.73 -0.95
CA LEU A 42 0.78 7.31 -2.27
C LEU A 42 1.85 8.25 -2.81
N ASN A 43 1.63 9.55 -2.73
CA ASN A 43 2.58 10.54 -3.19
C ASN A 43 3.87 10.50 -2.37
N LEU A 44 3.75 10.30 -1.05
CA LEU A 44 4.92 10.19 -0.19
C LEU A 44 5.80 9.00 -0.59
N TYR A 45 5.21 7.86 -0.87
CA TYR A 45 5.94 6.68 -1.31
C TYR A 45 6.58 6.91 -2.68
N ALA A 46 5.86 7.53 -3.60
CA ALA A 46 6.40 7.83 -4.92
C ALA A 46 7.61 8.77 -4.82
N ASP A 47 7.49 9.81 -4.02
CA ASP A 47 8.58 10.78 -3.81
C ASP A 47 9.79 10.11 -3.15
N PHE A 48 9.56 9.24 -2.19
CA PHE A 48 10.63 8.47 -1.56
C PHE A 48 11.38 7.62 -2.58
N CYS A 49 10.66 6.90 -3.43
CA CYS A 49 11.27 6.08 -4.46
C CYS A 49 12.10 6.91 -5.44
N GLU A 50 11.58 8.04 -5.88
CA GLU A 50 12.26 8.88 -6.87
C GLU A 50 13.44 9.65 -6.28
N GLU A 51 13.28 10.24 -5.10
CA GLU A 51 14.28 11.13 -4.51
C GLU A 51 15.35 10.40 -3.71
N VAL A 52 14.97 9.38 -2.96
CA VAL A 52 15.90 8.67 -2.08
C VAL A 52 16.52 7.46 -2.76
N LEU A 53 15.70 6.66 -3.42
CA LEU A 53 16.15 5.42 -4.05
C LEU A 53 16.47 5.58 -5.54
N ALA A 54 16.17 6.74 -6.11
CA ALA A 54 16.37 7.04 -7.53
C ALA A 54 15.68 6.02 -8.46
N ILE A 55 14.52 5.53 -8.06
CA ILE A 55 13.72 4.58 -8.83
C ILE A 55 12.52 5.31 -9.42
N PRO A 56 12.41 5.42 -10.77
CA PRO A 56 11.23 6.00 -11.38
C PRO A 56 10.01 5.13 -11.13
N VAL A 57 8.90 5.76 -10.76
CA VAL A 57 7.66 5.04 -10.47
C VAL A 57 6.49 5.67 -11.19
N ILE A 58 5.47 4.86 -11.46
CA ILE A 58 4.21 5.31 -12.02
C ILE A 58 3.13 5.10 -10.97
N LYS A 59 2.35 6.14 -10.71
CA LYS A 59 1.21 6.08 -9.80
C LYS A 59 -0.05 5.75 -10.58
N GLY A 60 -0.88 4.89 -10.03
CA GLY A 60 -2.13 4.54 -10.69
C GLY A 60 -3.14 3.99 -9.71
N GLN A 61 -4.39 3.94 -10.17
CA GLN A 61 -5.49 3.33 -9.44
C GLN A 61 -5.78 1.96 -10.03
N LYS A 62 -5.92 0.96 -9.19
CA LYS A 62 -6.25 -0.39 -9.63
C LYS A 62 -7.70 -0.46 -10.09
N THR A 63 -7.94 -1.33 -11.06
CA THR A 63 -9.29 -1.59 -11.58
C THR A 63 -10.13 -2.31 -10.53
N GLU A 64 -11.43 -2.37 -10.76
CA GLU A 64 -12.37 -3.05 -9.88
C GLU A 64 -12.02 -4.54 -9.68
N LYS A 65 -11.44 -5.16 -10.69
CA LYS A 65 -11.07 -6.59 -10.61
C LYS A 65 -9.81 -6.82 -9.78
N GLU A 66 -8.91 -5.86 -9.78
CA GLU A 66 -7.58 -6.03 -9.17
C GLU A 66 -7.45 -5.37 -7.80
N LYS A 67 -8.38 -4.50 -7.45
CA LYS A 67 -8.32 -3.84 -6.15
C LYS A 67 -8.54 -4.85 -5.03
N PHE A 68 -8.06 -4.49 -3.84
CA PHE A 68 -8.25 -5.32 -2.66
C PHE A 68 -9.73 -5.46 -2.34
N ALA A 69 -10.17 -6.68 -2.07
CA ALA A 69 -11.57 -6.95 -1.74
C ALA A 69 -11.99 -6.18 -0.48
N GLY A 70 -13.10 -5.46 -0.59
CA GLY A 70 -13.59 -4.63 0.51
C GLY A 70 -13.07 -3.20 0.50
N ALA A 71 -12.10 -2.86 -0.34
CA ALA A 71 -11.63 -1.49 -0.48
C ALA A 71 -12.52 -0.72 -1.44
N GLU A 72 -12.74 0.57 -1.17
CA GLU A 72 -13.41 1.45 -2.11
C GLU A 72 -12.49 1.80 -3.27
N ALA A 73 -11.20 2.02 -2.98
CA ALA A 73 -10.20 2.30 -4.00
C ALA A 73 -8.85 1.78 -3.55
N THR A 74 -8.06 1.30 -4.49
CA THR A 74 -6.69 0.87 -4.27
C THR A 74 -5.79 1.58 -5.26
N TYR A 75 -4.80 2.28 -4.74
CA TYR A 75 -3.77 2.94 -5.53
C TYR A 75 -2.46 2.21 -5.37
N THR A 76 -1.63 2.27 -6.38
CA THR A 76 -0.35 1.58 -6.38
C THR A 76 0.72 2.43 -7.04
N ILE A 77 1.96 2.19 -6.64
CA ILE A 77 3.13 2.69 -7.37
C ILE A 77 3.87 1.48 -7.92
N GLU A 78 4.23 1.55 -9.18
CA GLU A 78 4.88 0.47 -9.88
C GLU A 78 6.09 0.97 -10.65
N SER A 79 7.12 0.14 -10.72
CA SER A 79 8.35 0.44 -11.44
C SER A 79 8.56 -0.60 -12.53
N LEU A 80 9.16 -0.18 -13.63
CA LEU A 80 9.45 -1.07 -14.74
C LEU A 80 10.73 -1.84 -14.47
N MET A 81 10.67 -3.15 -14.59
CA MET A 81 11.83 -4.03 -14.47
C MET A 81 12.52 -4.21 -15.80
N HIS A 82 13.74 -4.74 -15.77
CA HIS A 82 14.51 -4.99 -16.97
C HIS A 82 13.86 -5.94 -17.96
N ASP A 83 13.02 -6.84 -17.48
CA ASP A 83 12.31 -7.80 -18.34
C ASP A 83 11.01 -7.23 -18.91
N GLY A 84 10.74 -5.96 -18.69
CA GLY A 84 9.54 -5.30 -19.19
C GLY A 84 8.31 -5.46 -18.32
N LYS A 85 8.43 -6.15 -17.20
CA LYS A 85 7.32 -6.32 -16.25
C LYS A 85 7.28 -5.19 -15.24
N ALA A 86 6.08 -4.88 -14.76
CA ALA A 86 5.92 -3.90 -13.71
C ALA A 86 6.05 -4.57 -12.35
N LEU A 87 6.81 -3.95 -11.46
CA LEU A 87 6.96 -4.38 -10.07
C LEU A 87 6.18 -3.44 -9.17
N GLN A 88 5.24 -3.98 -8.44
CA GLN A 88 4.49 -3.21 -7.45
C GLN A 88 5.36 -2.95 -6.23
N SER A 89 5.60 -1.68 -5.94
CA SER A 89 6.49 -1.28 -4.84
C SER A 89 5.74 -0.87 -3.59
N GLY A 90 4.58 -0.27 -3.75
CA GLY A 90 3.78 0.16 -2.62
C GLY A 90 2.31 0.26 -3.00
N THR A 91 1.47 0.23 -1.98
CA THR A 91 0.02 0.34 -2.16
C THR A 91 -0.58 1.26 -1.12
N SER A 92 -1.70 1.87 -1.47
CA SER A 92 -2.49 2.67 -0.55
C SER A 92 -3.96 2.35 -0.79
N HIS A 93 -4.63 1.88 0.24
CA HIS A 93 -6.03 1.47 0.15
C HIS A 93 -6.92 2.46 0.89
N ASN A 94 -8.05 2.77 0.29
CA ASN A 94 -9.13 3.47 0.96
C ASN A 94 -10.26 2.46 1.17
N PHE A 95 -10.49 2.07 2.41
CA PHE A 95 -11.52 1.10 2.75
C PHE A 95 -12.89 1.74 2.99
N GLY A 96 -12.94 3.07 3.10
CA GLY A 96 -14.16 3.73 3.49
C GLY A 96 -14.61 3.28 4.88
N ASP A 97 -15.91 3.15 5.07
CA ASP A 97 -16.47 2.74 6.36
C ASP A 97 -16.95 1.27 6.39
N GLY A 98 -16.70 0.50 5.32
CA GLY A 98 -17.19 -0.87 5.22
C GLY A 98 -16.72 -1.78 6.34
N PHE A 99 -15.42 -1.78 6.62
CA PHE A 99 -14.87 -2.59 7.70
C PHE A 99 -15.27 -2.03 9.07
N ALA A 100 -15.36 -0.72 9.20
CA ALA A 100 -15.81 -0.13 10.47
C ALA A 100 -17.24 -0.55 10.81
N ARG A 101 -18.11 -0.62 9.81
CA ARG A 101 -19.48 -1.10 10.01
C ARG A 101 -19.49 -2.58 10.37
N ALA A 102 -18.67 -3.38 9.71
CA ALA A 102 -18.60 -4.82 9.98
C ALA A 102 -18.09 -5.12 11.39
N PHE A 103 -17.12 -4.35 11.88
CA PHE A 103 -16.50 -4.57 13.18
C PHE A 103 -17.02 -3.66 14.29
N GLY A 104 -17.93 -2.74 13.97
CA GLY A 104 -18.52 -1.86 14.98
C GLY A 104 -17.59 -0.75 15.48
N ILE A 105 -16.66 -0.29 14.65
CA ILE A 105 -15.71 0.76 15.05
C ILE A 105 -16.35 2.11 14.83
N GLN A 106 -16.70 2.78 15.93
CA GLN A 106 -17.45 4.03 15.91
C GLN A 106 -16.74 5.10 16.75
N TYR A 107 -17.09 6.35 16.47
CA TYR A 107 -16.69 7.48 17.30
C TYR A 107 -17.92 8.36 17.56
N THR A 108 -17.84 9.17 18.60
CA THR A 108 -18.88 10.14 18.92
C THR A 108 -18.53 11.47 18.28
N ASP A 109 -19.39 11.98 17.43
CA ASP A 109 -19.17 13.24 16.75
C ASP A 109 -19.51 14.45 17.66
N LYS A 110 -19.39 15.66 17.11
CA LYS A 110 -19.68 16.89 17.85
C LYS A 110 -21.12 17.02 18.28
N ASN A 111 -22.02 16.29 17.63
CA ASN A 111 -23.46 16.30 17.94
C ASN A 111 -23.86 15.15 18.85
N ASN A 112 -22.90 14.46 19.46
CA ASN A 112 -23.11 13.29 20.32
C ASN A 112 -23.77 12.12 19.60
N GLN A 113 -23.58 12.02 18.29
CA GLN A 113 -24.05 10.90 17.49
C GLN A 113 -22.92 9.95 17.19
N LEU A 114 -23.22 8.64 17.18
CA LEU A 114 -22.23 7.63 16.82
C LEU A 114 -22.09 7.57 15.31
N GLN A 115 -20.86 7.66 14.84
CA GLN A 115 -20.52 7.59 13.42
C GLN A 115 -19.44 6.52 13.21
N TYR A 116 -19.48 5.87 12.06
CA TYR A 116 -18.43 4.92 11.69
C TYR A 116 -17.20 5.64 11.16
N VAL A 117 -16.04 5.14 11.52
CA VAL A 117 -14.77 5.71 11.03
C VAL A 117 -14.51 5.26 9.60
N HIS A 118 -13.75 6.06 8.86
CA HIS A 118 -13.24 5.71 7.55
C HIS A 118 -11.80 5.23 7.70
N GLN A 119 -11.50 4.06 7.17
CA GLN A 119 -10.21 3.43 7.35
C GLN A 119 -9.38 3.48 6.10
N THR A 120 -8.09 3.70 6.27
CA THR A 120 -7.11 3.67 5.20
C THR A 120 -5.94 2.78 5.62
N SER A 121 -5.26 2.21 4.63
CA SER A 121 -4.09 1.37 4.87
C SER A 121 -3.09 1.63 3.76
N TRP A 122 -1.82 1.72 4.13
CA TRP A 122 -0.75 1.87 3.14
C TRP A 122 0.45 1.03 3.55
N GLY A 123 1.24 0.64 2.57
CA GLY A 123 2.40 -0.19 2.82
C GLY A 123 3.38 -0.16 1.68
N MET A 124 4.60 -0.43 2.01
CA MET A 124 5.73 -0.55 1.10
C MET A 124 6.47 -1.85 1.33
N THR A 125 7.16 -2.33 0.31
CA THR A 125 7.94 -3.55 0.39
C THR A 125 9.39 -3.30 0.00
N THR A 126 10.31 -4.04 0.61
CA THR A 126 11.72 -3.99 0.23
C THR A 126 12.01 -4.63 -1.12
N ARG A 127 11.00 -5.25 -1.74
CA ARG A 127 11.12 -5.83 -3.09
C ARG A 127 11.62 -4.81 -4.10
N MET A 128 11.30 -3.54 -3.92
CA MET A 128 11.74 -2.48 -4.81
C MET A 128 13.27 -2.35 -4.90
N MET A 129 13.99 -2.85 -3.92
CA MET A 129 15.45 -2.77 -3.90
C MET A 129 16.14 -3.69 -4.92
N VAL A 130 15.35 -4.53 -5.58
CA VAL A 130 15.86 -5.42 -6.64
C VAL A 130 16.00 -4.70 -7.98
N LEU A 131 15.40 -3.56 -8.14
CA LEU A 131 15.36 -2.79 -9.38
C LEU A 131 16.70 -2.17 -9.77
#